data_16368def1ad4ddc918e2dc01c1023888
#
_entry.id   16368def1ad4ddc918e2dc01c1023888
#
_cell.length_a   1.000
_cell.length_b   1.000
_cell.length_c   1.000
_cell.angle_alpha   90.00
_cell.angle_beta   90.00
_cell.angle_gamma   90.00
#
_symmetry.space_group_name_H-M   'P 1'
#
loop_
_entity.id
_entity.type
_entity.pdbx_description
1 polymer ?
#
loop_
_entity_poly.entity_id
_entity_poly.type
_entity_poly.pdbx_seq_one_letter_code
_entity_poly.pdbx_strand_id
1 'polypeptide(L)'
;MANHSGPESCGVHREVQAEALTGETDRPAIEPRNKYTGMPTLLSEAEGNIVHGANRKSCADPARSETLCMSGSHSYGSSEISSVSGAGGPDGTGKVNDRKPVVDADEKSDTSILQKKLPNRGDNPAEAMEGRDVTKGNADGNPACRTQSRDKRASMGLEGVREAARRNRNLRFTALLHHVTPSLLVESFHALRKQAAAGVDGVTWREYEKQLYGRVHELHREIQSGAYRAQPSRRVYIPKADGRPRPLGIAALEDKIVQQAVSTVLSAIYEQDFLGFSYGFRQGRGQHDALDALSIGIQSRRGNWILDADIRSFFDEIDHEWMLRFLLHRIADRRMIRLIRKWLKAGTIEDGRRVASTRGTPQGSVISPLLTNIYLHYSLDLWVQQWRTRHAVGDVIIVRYADDSVLGFQFEGDARRFLRALQDRLVRFGLQLHPDKTRLIRFERFAAQQCRERGIRKPETFDFLGFTHCCSTRRSNGDFKIVRLTIKKRMRATLATIRETLMRRRHEPVPVVGRWLRRVLQGYLNYHAVPDNMRRLAGFLQEVGRAWRHALLRRSQRRRMPWSRFKWLLHKYLPPCRLVHPHPTERFRVTTFGKSRMQ
;
A
#
# COMPACT_ATOMS: atom_id res chain seq x y z
N MET A 1 -49.76 56.69 -33.41
CA MET A 1 -50.20 57.40 -32.22
C MET A 1 -49.30 56.92 -31.11
N ALA A 2 -48.30 57.65 -30.90
CA ALA A 2 -48.02 58.62 -29.85
C ALA A 2 -47.72 57.91 -28.55
N ASN A 3 -46.53 57.97 -28.17
CA ASN A 3 -45.67 58.93 -27.50
C ASN A 3 -45.55 58.64 -26.02
N HIS A 4 -44.46 58.65 -25.57
CA HIS A 4 -43.47 59.45 -24.82
C HIS A 4 -43.15 58.78 -23.49
N SER A 5 -42.09 58.83 -22.85
CA SER A 5 -40.78 59.48 -22.91
C SER A 5 -40.07 59.03 -21.61
N GLY A 6 -38.78 58.89 -21.63
CA GLY A 6 -37.98 58.87 -20.41
C GLY A 6 -37.93 60.32 -19.79
N PRO A 7 -37.08 60.58 -18.79
CA PRO A 7 -35.64 60.44 -18.79
C PRO A 7 -34.98 60.14 -17.40
N GLU A 8 -33.71 59.81 -17.40
CA GLU A 8 -32.54 60.42 -16.72
C GLU A 8 -32.68 60.74 -15.20
N SER A 9 -31.73 60.57 -14.30
CA SER A 9 -30.29 60.72 -14.31
C SER A 9 -29.74 60.62 -12.87
N CYS A 10 -28.43 60.60 -12.78
CA CYS A 10 -27.53 60.95 -11.66
C CYS A 10 -27.48 59.94 -10.50
N GLY A 11 -26.42 59.35 -10.18
CA GLY A 11 -25.00 59.73 -10.18
C GLY A 11 -24.64 60.45 -8.89
N VAL A 12 -23.98 59.81 -7.93
CA VAL A 12 -23.01 60.49 -7.04
C VAL A 12 -21.97 59.50 -6.53
N HIS A 13 -20.75 59.73 -6.97
CA HIS A 13 -19.51 59.32 -6.33
C HIS A 13 -19.36 59.93 -4.95
N ARG A 14 -18.76 59.21 -4.01
CA ARG A 14 -18.00 59.78 -2.92
C ARG A 14 -16.77 58.94 -2.61
N GLU A 15 -15.64 59.40 -3.17
CA GLU A 15 -14.32 59.29 -2.57
C GLU A 15 -14.30 60.05 -1.25
N VAL A 16 -13.63 59.51 -0.26
CA VAL A 16 -13.07 60.27 0.85
C VAL A 16 -11.62 59.85 1.03
N GLN A 17 -10.79 60.83 0.84
CA GLN A 17 -9.34 60.87 0.93
C GLN A 17 -8.84 60.71 2.36
N ALA A 18 -7.57 60.32 2.40
CA ALA A 18 -6.65 60.26 3.50
C ALA A 18 -6.48 61.54 4.30
N GLU A 19 -6.23 61.43 5.58
CA GLU A 19 -5.40 62.40 6.30
C GLU A 19 -4.41 61.69 7.19
N ALA A 20 -3.14 62.03 6.97
CA ALA A 20 -1.99 61.68 7.77
C ALA A 20 -1.89 62.61 8.98
N LEU A 21 -1.52 62.06 10.12
CA LEU A 21 -0.88 62.85 11.19
C LEU A 21 0.33 62.11 11.74
N THR A 22 1.43 62.77 11.60
CA THR A 22 2.78 62.58 12.06
C THR A 22 2.87 62.64 13.59
N GLY A 23 3.74 61.81 14.18
CA GLY A 23 4.17 61.94 15.56
C GLY A 23 5.42 61.07 15.80
N GLU A 24 6.57 61.71 15.61
CA GLU A 24 7.89 61.25 16.04
C GLU A 24 7.95 61.12 17.57
N THR A 25 8.60 60.09 18.10
CA THR A 25 9.67 60.23 19.11
C THR A 25 10.40 58.91 19.34
N ASP A 26 11.68 59.03 19.14
CA ASP A 26 12.84 58.40 19.83
C ASP A 26 13.03 56.90 19.96
N ARG A 27 14.11 56.52 19.28
CA ARG A 27 15.00 55.36 19.54
C ARG A 27 15.78 55.56 20.87
N PRO A 28 16.32 54.48 21.48
CA PRO A 28 17.67 54.10 21.05
C PRO A 28 17.91 52.64 20.77
N ALA A 29 18.84 52.46 19.86
CA ALA A 29 19.50 51.24 19.49
C ALA A 29 20.31 50.61 20.63
N ILE A 30 20.31 49.27 20.73
CA ILE A 30 21.38 48.53 21.35
C ILE A 30 21.73 47.33 20.43
N GLU A 31 22.93 47.41 19.89
CA GLU A 31 23.60 46.39 19.13
C GLU A 31 24.22 45.31 20.03
N PRO A 32 24.71 44.17 19.48
CA PRO A 32 24.70 42.86 20.10
C PRO A 32 26.04 42.57 20.82
N ARG A 33 25.97 41.86 21.91
CA ARG A 33 27.15 41.20 22.50
C ARG A 33 27.13 39.71 22.27
N ASN A 34 27.97 39.33 21.34
CA ASN A 34 28.60 38.02 21.16
C ASN A 34 29.35 37.60 22.42
N LYS A 35 29.00 36.40 22.94
CA LYS A 35 29.93 35.52 23.70
C LYS A 35 29.14 34.30 24.19
N TYR A 36 29.36 33.17 23.56
CA TYR A 36 29.81 31.97 24.25
C TYR A 36 30.26 30.94 23.20
N THR A 37 31.56 30.82 23.13
CA THR A 37 32.31 29.66 22.69
C THR A 37 31.99 28.47 23.60
N GLY A 38 31.81 27.31 22.98
CA GLY A 38 31.71 26.05 23.70
C GLY A 38 31.06 24.95 22.88
N MET A 39 31.75 24.45 21.85
CA MET A 39 31.56 23.07 21.37
C MET A 39 31.92 22.07 22.46
N PRO A 40 31.27 20.92 22.50
CA PRO A 40 32.06 19.72 22.24
C PRO A 40 31.50 18.89 21.09
N THR A 41 32.36 18.70 20.15
CA THR A 41 32.46 17.61 19.19
C THR A 41 32.34 16.27 19.92
N LEU A 42 31.36 15.47 19.48
CA LEU A 42 31.39 14.02 19.67
C LEU A 42 30.93 13.36 18.36
N LEU A 43 31.86 13.34 17.43
CA LEU A 43 31.95 12.38 16.35
C LEU A 43 33.16 11.48 16.70
N SER A 44 32.91 10.19 16.62
CA SER A 44 33.78 9.01 16.60
C SER A 44 33.19 8.02 17.63
N GLU A 45 33.01 6.80 17.37
CA GLU A 45 33.67 5.74 16.68
C GLU A 45 32.76 4.52 16.74
N ALA A 46 32.63 3.78 15.71
CA ALA A 46 32.36 2.36 15.76
C ALA A 46 32.88 1.71 14.47
N GLU A 47 34.15 1.72 14.28
CA GLU A 47 34.85 0.67 13.55
C GLU A 47 35.60 -0.16 14.59
N GLY A 48 35.18 -1.38 14.77
CA GLY A 48 35.78 -2.34 15.70
C GLY A 48 36.26 -3.55 14.91
N ASN A 49 37.55 -3.59 14.76
CA ASN A 49 38.32 -4.70 14.22
C ASN A 49 38.25 -5.96 15.09
N ILE A 50 38.16 -7.09 14.40
CA ILE A 50 38.42 -8.44 14.90
C ILE A 50 39.92 -8.66 14.91
N VAL A 51 40.54 -9.03 16.05
CA VAL A 51 41.77 -9.86 16.10
C VAL A 51 41.80 -10.66 17.40
N HIS A 52 42.26 -11.90 17.26
CA HIS A 52 42.53 -12.98 18.19
C HIS A 52 43.45 -12.64 19.37
N GLY A 53 43.29 -13.39 20.47
CA GLY A 53 44.43 -13.71 21.32
C GLY A 53 44.10 -14.01 22.78
N ALA A 54 44.01 -15.24 23.07
CA ALA A 54 44.51 -16.06 24.21
C ALA A 54 44.96 -15.40 25.53
N ASN A 55 44.41 -16.00 26.58
CA ASN A 55 45.09 -16.54 27.79
C ASN A 55 45.31 -15.69 29.06
N ARG A 56 44.79 -16.27 30.13
CA ARG A 56 45.32 -16.50 31.49
C ARG A 56 44.97 -15.56 32.66
N LYS A 57 44.27 -16.22 33.60
CA LYS A 57 44.47 -16.30 35.08
C LYS A 57 44.42 -14.97 35.87
N SER A 58 43.83 -14.87 37.03
CA SER A 58 43.47 -15.71 38.18
C SER A 58 42.98 -14.81 39.33
N CYS A 59 42.21 -15.42 40.26
CA CYS A 59 42.05 -15.08 41.68
C CYS A 59 41.19 -13.84 42.01
N ALA A 60 40.31 -13.80 42.98
CA ALA A 60 39.95 -14.62 44.13
C ALA A 60 38.57 -14.21 44.64
N ASP A 61 37.84 -15.18 45.15
CA ASP A 61 36.76 -15.09 46.14
C ASP A 61 37.25 -14.54 47.49
N PRO A 62 36.43 -14.35 48.52
CA PRO A 62 35.24 -15.10 48.91
C PRO A 62 34.13 -14.38 49.72
N ALA A 63 33.15 -15.19 50.05
CA ALA A 63 32.36 -15.35 51.32
C ALA A 63 30.90 -14.95 51.31
N ARG A 64 30.07 -16.01 51.40
CA ARG A 64 29.24 -16.53 52.51
C ARG A 64 27.96 -15.75 52.76
N SER A 65 26.85 -16.33 53.00
CA SER A 65 26.35 -17.58 53.64
C SER A 65 24.85 -17.65 53.41
N GLU A 66 24.26 -18.71 53.35
CA GLU A 66 23.73 -19.88 54.05
C GLU A 66 22.31 -20.12 53.63
N THR A 67 22.02 -21.20 53.05
CA THR A 67 21.51 -22.49 53.49
C THR A 67 20.06 -22.48 54.03
N LEU A 68 19.17 -23.18 53.37
CA LEU A 68 18.43 -24.29 53.96
C LEU A 68 17.71 -25.14 52.91
N CYS A 69 18.00 -26.41 53.05
CA CYS A 69 17.43 -27.59 52.38
C CYS A 69 15.98 -27.87 52.78
N MET A 70 15.29 -28.65 51.93
CA MET A 70 14.62 -29.92 52.19
C MET A 70 13.98 -30.38 50.87
N SER A 71 14.45 -31.32 50.18
CA SER A 71 14.26 -32.78 50.06
C SER A 71 12.78 -33.25 50.06
N GLY A 72 12.44 -33.96 48.99
CA GLY A 72 11.20 -34.76 48.91
C GLY A 72 11.09 -35.47 47.57
N SER A 73 11.82 -36.57 47.43
CA SER A 73 11.71 -37.56 46.36
C SER A 73 10.49 -38.44 46.59
N HIS A 74 9.77 -38.79 45.51
CA HIS A 74 9.17 -40.13 45.37
C HIS A 74 9.02 -40.52 43.90
N SER A 75 9.71 -41.57 43.55
CA SER A 75 9.59 -42.45 42.38
C SER A 75 8.47 -43.48 42.58
N TYR A 76 7.97 -43.98 41.48
CA TYR A 76 7.38 -45.30 41.16
C TYR A 76 6.44 -45.09 39.98
N GLY A 77 6.37 -45.89 38.92
CA GLY A 77 6.92 -47.16 38.59
C GLY A 77 6.27 -47.60 37.27
N SER A 78 7.01 -48.27 36.48
CA SER A 78 6.61 -48.92 35.23
C SER A 78 5.60 -50.07 35.47
N SER A 79 4.70 -50.29 34.49
CA SER A 79 4.24 -51.66 34.21
C SER A 79 3.81 -51.80 32.74
N GLU A 80 4.56 -52.63 32.04
CA GLU A 80 4.18 -53.33 30.81
C GLU A 80 3.09 -54.35 31.12
N ILE A 81 2.23 -54.67 30.15
CA ILE A 81 1.64 -55.98 29.86
C ILE A 81 1.04 -55.95 28.44
N SER A 82 1.67 -56.52 27.44
CA SER A 82 1.44 -57.81 26.75
C SER A 82 0.10 -58.05 26.06
N SER A 83 0.24 -58.09 24.75
CA SER A 83 -0.38 -58.95 23.71
C SER A 83 -1.48 -59.96 24.06
N VAL A 84 -2.56 -59.97 23.25
CA VAL A 84 -3.19 -61.17 22.73
C VAL A 84 -3.79 -60.94 21.35
N SER A 85 -3.51 -61.90 20.48
CA SER A 85 -3.92 -62.05 19.09
C SER A 85 -5.38 -62.52 18.94
N GLY A 86 -6.01 -62.16 17.82
CA GLY A 86 -7.28 -62.71 17.36
C GLY A 86 -7.67 -62.27 15.94
N ALA A 87 -7.70 -63.27 15.05
CA ALA A 87 -7.91 -63.16 13.61
C ALA A 87 -9.37 -62.86 13.18
N GLY A 88 -9.56 -62.28 12.01
CA GLY A 88 -10.83 -62.27 11.26
C GLY A 88 -11.00 -61.08 10.34
N GLY A 89 -10.68 -61.19 9.03
CA GLY A 89 -11.13 -60.25 8.01
C GLY A 89 -12.46 -60.73 7.38
N PRO A 90 -12.97 -60.17 6.29
CA PRO A 90 -12.42 -59.10 5.42
C PRO A 90 -13.43 -58.01 5.03
N ASP A 91 -12.97 -57.07 4.17
CA ASP A 91 -13.67 -56.19 3.25
C ASP A 91 -14.18 -54.81 3.73
N GLY A 92 -13.66 -53.79 3.05
CA GLY A 92 -14.22 -52.43 3.07
C GLY A 92 -13.21 -51.33 2.78
N THR A 93 -12.92 -51.11 1.51
CA THR A 93 -12.12 -50.06 0.94
C THR A 93 -12.41 -48.65 1.51
N GLY A 94 -11.40 -48.03 2.08
CA GLY A 94 -11.44 -46.62 2.48
C GLY A 94 -10.02 -46.10 2.71
N LYS A 95 -9.34 -45.64 1.65
CA LYS A 95 -8.02 -44.99 1.76
C LYS A 95 -8.16 -43.65 2.45
N VAL A 96 -7.88 -43.56 3.72
CA VAL A 96 -7.55 -42.33 4.42
C VAL A 96 -6.05 -42.07 4.18
N ASN A 97 -5.76 -41.11 3.33
CA ASN A 97 -4.42 -40.59 3.13
C ASN A 97 -4.06 -39.69 4.32
N ASP A 98 -3.44 -40.24 5.32
CA ASP A 98 -2.64 -39.50 6.30
C ASP A 98 -1.39 -38.94 5.61
N ARG A 99 -1.53 -37.78 4.96
CA ARG A 99 -0.38 -36.96 4.59
C ARG A 99 -0.09 -36.00 5.74
N LYS A 100 0.89 -36.35 6.55
CA LYS A 100 1.57 -35.39 7.41
C LYS A 100 2.00 -34.19 6.55
N PRO A 101 1.70 -32.96 6.95
CA PRO A 101 2.16 -31.80 6.19
C PRO A 101 3.69 -31.72 6.28
N VAL A 102 4.33 -31.71 5.13
CA VAL A 102 5.75 -31.40 5.00
C VAL A 102 5.91 -29.93 5.38
N VAL A 103 6.72 -29.69 6.39
CA VAL A 103 7.02 -28.38 6.94
C VAL A 103 8.20 -27.81 6.16
N ASP A 104 7.93 -26.96 5.18
CA ASP A 104 8.98 -26.16 4.55
C ASP A 104 9.34 -24.98 5.46
N ALA A 105 10.62 -24.96 5.86
CA ALA A 105 11.18 -24.01 6.81
C ALA A 105 11.52 -22.63 6.19
N ASP A 106 10.89 -22.25 5.08
CA ASP A 106 11.15 -20.96 4.44
C ASP A 106 10.22 -19.88 4.98
N GLU A 107 10.78 -18.72 5.32
CA GLU A 107 10.09 -17.48 5.76
C GLU A 107 9.05 -16.92 4.76
N LYS A 108 8.73 -17.68 3.72
CA LYS A 108 7.73 -17.36 2.69
C LYS A 108 6.35 -17.91 2.99
N SER A 109 5.98 -17.94 4.26
CA SER A 109 4.66 -18.40 4.70
C SER A 109 3.49 -17.65 4.04
N ASP A 110 3.76 -16.51 3.43
CA ASP A 110 2.77 -15.68 2.74
C ASP A 110 2.74 -15.89 1.23
N THR A 111 3.55 -16.82 0.69
CA THR A 111 3.40 -17.22 -0.71
C THR A 111 2.06 -17.91 -0.85
N SER A 112 1.11 -17.13 -1.28
CA SER A 112 -0.27 -17.51 -1.45
C SER A 112 -0.42 -18.73 -2.33
N ILE A 113 -1.34 -19.58 -1.93
CA ILE A 113 -2.07 -20.51 -2.77
C ILE A 113 -2.91 -19.71 -3.78
N LEU A 114 -2.28 -18.94 -4.64
CA LEU A 114 -2.91 -18.17 -5.69
C LEU A 114 -2.57 -18.74 -7.06
N GLN A 115 -2.87 -20.02 -7.24
CA GLN A 115 -3.09 -20.54 -8.58
C GLN A 115 -4.53 -20.25 -8.98
N LYS A 116 -4.73 -19.26 -9.83
CA LYS A 116 -5.96 -18.69 -10.40
C LYS A 116 -6.48 -17.45 -9.69
N LYS A 117 -5.78 -16.35 -9.86
CA LYS A 117 -6.42 -15.02 -9.81
C LYS A 117 -7.28 -14.88 -11.06
N LEU A 118 -8.58 -14.78 -10.88
CA LEU A 118 -9.42 -14.09 -11.86
C LEU A 118 -8.89 -12.67 -12.00
N PRO A 119 -8.63 -12.19 -13.23
CA PRO A 119 -8.09 -10.85 -13.42
C PRO A 119 -9.08 -9.85 -12.84
N ASN A 120 -8.59 -9.00 -11.95
CA ASN A 120 -9.32 -7.83 -11.47
C ASN A 120 -9.44 -6.85 -12.65
N ARG A 121 -10.32 -7.15 -13.61
CA ARG A 121 -10.72 -6.26 -14.71
C ARG A 121 -11.77 -5.29 -14.18
N GLY A 122 -11.34 -4.22 -13.63
CA GLY A 122 -12.25 -3.17 -13.21
C GLY A 122 -11.49 -1.87 -12.99
N ASP A 123 -11.53 -1.00 -14.00
CA ASP A 123 -11.26 0.42 -13.78
C ASP A 123 -12.29 0.93 -12.75
N ASN A 124 -11.95 0.90 -11.47
CA ASN A 124 -12.76 1.51 -10.44
C ASN A 124 -12.47 3.02 -10.48
N PRO A 125 -13.44 3.90 -10.82
CA PRO A 125 -13.18 5.33 -10.97
C PRO A 125 -12.61 5.98 -9.70
N ALA A 126 -12.87 5.41 -8.52
CA ALA A 126 -12.33 5.90 -7.27
C ALA A 126 -10.85 5.49 -7.05
N GLU A 127 -10.42 4.36 -7.64
CA GLU A 127 -9.05 3.85 -7.52
C GLU A 127 -8.16 4.22 -8.71
N ALA A 128 -8.75 4.45 -9.90
CA ALA A 128 -8.04 4.94 -11.08
C ALA A 128 -7.38 6.30 -10.83
N MET A 129 -7.90 7.08 -9.87
CA MET A 129 -7.32 8.36 -9.45
C MET A 129 -6.09 8.21 -8.54
N GLU A 130 -5.84 7.05 -7.95
CA GLU A 130 -4.72 6.85 -7.03
C GLU A 130 -3.42 6.33 -7.69
N GLY A 131 -3.39 6.16 -9.02
CA GLY A 131 -2.18 5.73 -9.74
C GLY A 131 -1.73 4.29 -9.44
N ARG A 132 -2.62 3.43 -8.94
CA ARG A 132 -2.30 2.09 -8.41
C ARG A 132 -2.09 1.00 -9.46
N ASP A 133 -2.26 1.29 -10.75
CA ASP A 133 -2.24 0.26 -11.81
C ASP A 133 -0.89 0.13 -12.55
N VAL A 134 0.23 0.53 -11.95
CA VAL A 134 1.55 0.45 -12.60
C VAL A 134 2.09 -0.99 -12.70
N THR A 135 1.46 -1.95 -12.04
CA THR A 135 1.95 -3.34 -11.98
C THR A 135 1.07 -4.39 -12.66
N LYS A 136 0.00 -3.98 -13.37
CA LYS A 136 -0.79 -4.94 -14.14
C LYS A 136 -0.29 -5.01 -15.58
N GLY A 137 0.47 -6.05 -15.89
CA GLY A 137 0.69 -6.49 -17.25
C GLY A 137 -0.67 -6.74 -17.93
N ASN A 138 -0.85 -6.17 -19.11
CA ASN A 138 -2.01 -6.39 -19.98
C ASN A 138 -2.24 -7.89 -20.19
N ALA A 139 -3.30 -8.41 -19.61
CA ALA A 139 -3.92 -9.66 -20.01
C ALA A 139 -5.14 -9.35 -20.88
N ASP A 140 -4.92 -8.65 -21.98
CA ASP A 140 -5.87 -8.66 -23.09
C ASP A 140 -5.46 -9.76 -24.05
N GLY A 141 -6.35 -10.75 -24.17
CA GLY A 141 -6.18 -11.89 -25.04
C GLY A 141 -6.05 -11.47 -26.50
N ASN A 142 -4.81 -11.52 -26.97
CA ASN A 142 -4.49 -11.70 -28.37
C ASN A 142 -3.58 -12.94 -28.47
N PRO A 143 -3.77 -13.82 -29.43
CA PRO A 143 -3.06 -15.08 -29.46
C PRO A 143 -1.57 -14.85 -29.58
N ALA A 144 -0.89 -15.06 -28.46
CA ALA A 144 0.55 -14.98 -28.33
C ALA A 144 1.21 -16.15 -29.06
N CYS A 145 1.53 -16.00 -30.33
CA CYS A 145 2.34 -16.98 -31.05
C CYS A 145 3.70 -16.47 -31.52
N ARG A 146 4.13 -15.23 -31.21
CA ARG A 146 5.45 -14.72 -31.64
C ARG A 146 6.31 -14.00 -30.59
N THR A 147 5.85 -13.81 -29.36
CA THR A 147 6.58 -13.04 -28.34
C THR A 147 7.31 -13.91 -27.32
N GLN A 148 7.03 -15.20 -27.22
CA GLN A 148 7.60 -16.07 -26.17
C GLN A 148 9.12 -16.27 -26.25
N SER A 149 9.76 -16.08 -27.41
CA SER A 149 11.21 -16.25 -27.53
C SER A 149 12.03 -14.99 -27.15
N ARG A 150 11.42 -13.79 -27.23
CA ARG A 150 12.07 -12.52 -26.83
C ARG A 150 11.94 -12.26 -25.32
N ASP A 151 10.77 -12.51 -24.77
CA ASP A 151 10.52 -12.41 -23.31
C ASP A 151 11.43 -13.32 -22.49
N LYS A 152 11.77 -14.49 -23.03
CA LYS A 152 12.70 -15.42 -22.38
C LYS A 152 14.13 -14.88 -22.29
N ARG A 153 14.64 -14.08 -23.22
CA ARG A 153 16.02 -13.57 -23.16
C ARG A 153 16.22 -12.44 -22.17
N ALA A 154 15.32 -11.46 -22.11
CA ALA A 154 15.36 -10.39 -21.10
C ALA A 154 15.08 -10.94 -19.70
N SER A 155 14.17 -11.90 -19.60
CA SER A 155 13.86 -12.66 -18.39
C SER A 155 15.05 -13.50 -17.89
N MET A 156 15.82 -14.13 -18.77
CA MET A 156 16.98 -14.94 -18.38
C MET A 156 18.09 -14.14 -17.71
N GLY A 157 18.37 -12.90 -18.16
CA GLY A 157 19.38 -12.05 -17.52
C GLY A 157 19.00 -11.62 -16.11
N LEU A 158 17.72 -11.34 -15.86
CA LEU A 158 17.22 -10.95 -14.53
C LEU A 158 16.99 -12.15 -13.61
N GLU A 159 16.82 -13.35 -14.14
CA GLU A 159 16.72 -14.57 -13.33
C GLU A 159 18.02 -14.87 -12.59
N GLY A 160 19.18 -14.69 -13.23
CA GLY A 160 20.47 -14.77 -12.57
C GLY A 160 20.61 -13.75 -11.40
N VAL A 161 20.08 -12.54 -11.59
CA VAL A 161 20.07 -11.50 -10.53
C VAL A 161 19.16 -11.92 -9.37
N ARG A 162 17.97 -12.45 -9.67
CA ARG A 162 17.02 -12.95 -8.64
C ARG A 162 17.63 -14.07 -7.83
N GLU A 163 18.21 -15.06 -8.52
CA GLU A 163 18.82 -16.20 -7.85
C GLU A 163 20.01 -15.79 -6.98
N ALA A 164 20.86 -14.90 -7.46
CA ALA A 164 21.98 -14.36 -6.67
C ALA A 164 21.48 -13.58 -5.45
N ALA A 165 20.44 -12.77 -5.61
CA ALA A 165 19.82 -12.03 -4.51
C ALA A 165 19.20 -12.96 -3.46
N ARG A 166 18.54 -14.05 -3.90
CA ARG A 166 17.93 -15.06 -3.03
C ARG A 166 18.95 -15.85 -2.24
N ARG A 167 20.06 -16.25 -2.91
CA ARG A 167 21.14 -17.03 -2.25
C ARG A 167 21.89 -16.21 -1.21
N ASN A 168 22.15 -14.94 -1.50
CA ASN A 168 22.92 -14.10 -0.60
C ASN A 168 22.27 -12.73 -0.40
N ARG A 169 21.62 -12.56 0.76
CA ARG A 169 20.96 -11.30 1.14
C ARG A 169 21.94 -10.14 1.42
N ASN A 170 23.24 -10.43 1.58
CA ASN A 170 24.27 -9.43 1.80
C ASN A 170 25.04 -9.09 0.52
N LEU A 171 24.72 -9.76 -0.60
CA LEU A 171 25.38 -9.50 -1.88
C LEU A 171 25.08 -8.08 -2.36
N ARG A 172 26.11 -7.34 -2.69
CA ARG A 172 26.03 -6.02 -3.29
C ARG A 172 26.29 -6.11 -4.79
N PHE A 173 25.34 -5.68 -5.59
CA PHE A 173 25.39 -5.77 -7.05
C PHE A 173 26.19 -4.60 -7.62
N THR A 174 27.30 -4.87 -8.28
CA THR A 174 28.24 -3.88 -8.81
C THR A 174 27.93 -3.46 -10.24
N ALA A 175 27.23 -4.30 -10.99
CA ALA A 175 26.92 -4.08 -12.40
C ALA A 175 25.43 -4.42 -12.67
N LEU A 176 24.58 -3.41 -12.74
CA LEU A 176 23.13 -3.56 -12.98
C LEU A 176 22.68 -2.78 -14.20
N LEU A 177 23.36 -1.70 -14.56
CA LEU A 177 22.91 -0.82 -15.64
C LEU A 177 22.93 -1.51 -17.01
N HIS A 178 23.78 -2.51 -17.22
CA HIS A 178 23.80 -3.28 -18.47
C HIS A 178 22.53 -4.10 -18.71
N HIS A 179 21.74 -4.39 -17.64
CA HIS A 179 20.43 -5.02 -17.80
C HIS A 179 19.36 -4.06 -18.34
N VAL A 180 19.61 -2.74 -18.33
CA VAL A 180 18.75 -1.77 -19.00
C VAL A 180 19.06 -1.78 -20.50
N THR A 181 18.58 -2.80 -21.18
CA THR A 181 18.81 -3.03 -22.63
C THR A 181 17.75 -2.29 -23.47
N PRO A 182 18.00 -2.06 -24.78
CA PRO A 182 16.97 -1.52 -25.68
C PRO A 182 15.68 -2.34 -25.68
N SER A 183 15.78 -3.68 -25.59
CA SER A 183 14.60 -4.55 -25.51
C SER A 183 13.79 -4.28 -24.24
N LEU A 184 14.45 -4.15 -23.08
CA LEU A 184 13.77 -3.84 -21.82
C LEU A 184 13.13 -2.44 -21.85
N LEU A 185 13.74 -1.47 -22.51
CA LEU A 185 13.15 -0.13 -22.68
C LEU A 185 11.90 -0.17 -23.58
N VAL A 186 11.91 -0.96 -24.67
CA VAL A 186 10.72 -1.18 -25.51
C VAL A 186 9.60 -1.87 -24.72
N GLU A 187 9.92 -2.91 -23.97
CA GLU A 187 8.95 -3.58 -23.06
C GLU A 187 8.39 -2.59 -22.03
N SER A 188 9.26 -1.77 -21.44
CA SER A 188 8.88 -0.74 -20.47
C SER A 188 7.94 0.31 -21.10
N PHE A 189 8.18 0.72 -22.33
CA PHE A 189 7.28 1.60 -23.08
C PHE A 189 5.89 0.97 -23.26
N HIS A 190 5.83 -0.30 -23.67
CA HIS A 190 4.55 -1.00 -23.86
C HIS A 190 3.81 -1.28 -22.54
N ALA A 191 4.52 -1.34 -21.40
CA ALA A 191 3.92 -1.47 -20.09
C ALA A 191 3.23 -0.17 -19.61
N LEU A 192 3.57 0.98 -20.21
CA LEU A 192 2.94 2.26 -19.85
C LEU A 192 1.53 2.36 -20.41
N ARG A 193 0.68 3.11 -19.72
CA ARG A 193 -0.69 3.37 -20.18
C ARG A 193 -0.69 4.24 -21.45
N LYS A 194 -1.34 3.78 -22.53
CA LYS A 194 -1.46 4.49 -23.80
C LYS A 194 -2.13 5.87 -23.70
N GLN A 195 -3.00 6.05 -22.70
CA GLN A 195 -3.75 7.28 -22.45
C GLN A 195 -3.17 8.09 -21.28
N ALA A 196 -1.95 7.79 -20.82
CA ALA A 196 -1.32 8.55 -19.74
C ALA A 196 -1.08 10.00 -20.19
N ALA A 197 -1.23 10.93 -19.25
CA ALA A 197 -0.96 12.33 -19.50
C ALA A 197 0.51 12.56 -19.85
N ALA A 198 0.76 13.47 -20.81
CA ALA A 198 2.09 13.89 -21.19
C ALA A 198 2.80 14.65 -20.06
N GLY A 199 4.12 14.54 -19.98
CA GLY A 199 4.96 15.25 -19.04
C GLY A 199 5.11 16.74 -19.38
N VAL A 200 6.26 17.30 -19.01
CA VAL A 200 6.63 18.70 -19.35
C VAL A 200 7.00 18.87 -20.82
N ASP A 201 7.46 17.80 -21.43
CA ASP A 201 7.84 17.66 -22.84
C ASP A 201 6.64 17.65 -23.82
N GLY A 202 5.42 17.52 -23.29
CA GLY A 202 4.21 17.41 -24.11
C GLY A 202 4.09 16.10 -24.90
N VAL A 203 5.10 15.23 -24.87
CA VAL A 203 5.16 14.01 -25.70
C VAL A 203 4.14 12.98 -25.19
N THR A 204 3.27 12.56 -26.11
CA THR A 204 2.28 11.51 -25.83
C THR A 204 2.80 10.13 -26.20
N TRP A 205 2.19 9.09 -25.62
CA TRP A 205 2.51 7.68 -25.92
C TRP A 205 2.42 7.39 -27.43
N ARG A 206 1.38 7.91 -28.11
CA ARG A 206 1.14 7.68 -29.55
C ARG A 206 2.17 8.37 -30.45
N GLU A 207 2.62 9.54 -30.07
CA GLU A 207 3.66 10.27 -30.81
C GLU A 207 5.01 9.56 -30.68
N TYR A 208 5.34 9.10 -29.50
CA TYR A 208 6.58 8.34 -29.26
C TYR A 208 6.60 7.00 -30.00
N GLU A 209 5.45 6.30 -30.09
CA GLU A 209 5.28 5.02 -30.78
C GLU A 209 5.71 5.10 -32.26
N LYS A 210 5.50 6.25 -32.94
CA LYS A 210 5.84 6.44 -34.36
C LYS A 210 7.33 6.25 -34.65
N GLN A 211 8.20 6.60 -33.71
CA GLN A 211 9.65 6.53 -33.83
C GLN A 211 10.30 5.71 -32.71
N LEU A 212 9.58 4.76 -32.15
CA LEU A 212 9.94 4.03 -30.93
C LEU A 212 11.35 3.49 -30.94
N TYR A 213 11.71 2.73 -31.99
CA TYR A 213 13.02 2.04 -32.02
C TYR A 213 14.19 3.03 -32.11
N GLY A 214 14.09 4.07 -32.93
CA GLY A 214 15.13 5.10 -33.06
C GLY A 214 15.34 5.84 -31.73
N ARG A 215 14.26 6.32 -31.14
CA ARG A 215 14.28 7.03 -29.84
C ARG A 215 14.78 6.16 -28.68
N VAL A 216 14.38 4.88 -28.65
CA VAL A 216 14.83 3.96 -27.60
C VAL A 216 16.31 3.65 -27.73
N HIS A 217 16.86 3.52 -28.94
CA HIS A 217 18.29 3.33 -29.12
C HIS A 217 19.10 4.56 -28.72
N GLU A 218 18.61 5.75 -29.01
CA GLU A 218 19.22 7.00 -28.57
C GLU A 218 19.17 7.12 -27.04
N LEU A 219 18.00 6.95 -26.44
CA LEU A 219 17.82 6.95 -25.00
C LEU A 219 18.73 5.92 -24.28
N HIS A 220 18.86 4.71 -24.85
CA HIS A 220 19.79 3.71 -24.32
C HIS A 220 21.24 4.20 -24.35
N ARG A 221 21.68 4.81 -25.47
CA ARG A 221 23.04 5.37 -25.61
C ARG A 221 23.28 6.48 -24.56
N GLU A 222 22.32 7.38 -24.35
CA GLU A 222 22.41 8.42 -23.32
C GLU A 222 22.50 7.84 -21.90
N ILE A 223 21.73 6.78 -21.61
CA ILE A 223 21.78 6.11 -20.30
C ILE A 223 23.16 5.48 -20.08
N GLN A 224 23.69 4.76 -21.09
CA GLN A 224 24.97 4.05 -20.95
C GLN A 224 26.17 5.02 -20.89
N SER A 225 26.14 6.12 -21.64
CA SER A 225 27.18 7.16 -21.59
C SER A 225 27.08 8.05 -20.34
N GLY A 226 25.90 8.05 -19.65
CA GLY A 226 25.63 8.95 -18.53
C GLY A 226 25.13 10.34 -18.93
N ALA A 227 24.95 10.60 -20.25
CA ALA A 227 24.44 11.86 -20.80
C ALA A 227 22.95 12.09 -20.48
N TYR A 228 22.19 11.01 -20.26
CA TYR A 228 20.77 11.08 -19.90
C TYR A 228 20.51 12.12 -18.80
N ARG A 229 19.49 12.97 -19.00
CA ARG A 229 19.06 14.02 -18.06
C ARG A 229 17.60 13.82 -17.67
N ALA A 230 17.35 13.61 -16.37
CA ALA A 230 16.00 13.54 -15.83
C ALA A 230 15.30 14.90 -15.94
N GLN A 231 14.08 14.90 -16.45
CA GLN A 231 13.26 16.11 -16.55
C GLN A 231 12.43 16.34 -15.29
N PRO A 232 12.12 17.60 -14.94
CA PRO A 232 11.21 17.87 -13.82
C PRO A 232 9.80 17.35 -14.12
N SER A 233 9.11 16.88 -13.10
CA SER A 233 7.74 16.39 -13.24
C SER A 233 6.74 17.56 -13.32
N ARG A 234 5.74 17.50 -14.19
CA ARG A 234 4.65 18.47 -14.26
C ARG A 234 3.69 18.27 -13.10
N ARG A 235 3.49 19.29 -12.28
CA ARG A 235 2.58 19.24 -11.13
C ARG A 235 1.13 19.33 -11.59
N VAL A 236 0.28 18.46 -11.05
CA VAL A 236 -1.18 18.47 -11.26
C VAL A 236 -1.85 18.16 -9.93
N TYR A 237 -2.94 18.85 -9.63
CA TYR A 237 -3.71 18.64 -8.40
C TYR A 237 -4.96 17.82 -8.67
N ILE A 238 -5.17 16.78 -7.88
CA ILE A 238 -6.39 15.96 -7.90
C ILE A 238 -7.10 16.08 -6.54
N PRO A 239 -8.44 16.34 -6.52
CA PRO A 239 -9.16 16.44 -5.26
C PRO A 239 -9.18 15.09 -4.52
N LYS A 240 -8.83 15.10 -3.24
CA LYS A 240 -9.04 13.97 -2.33
C LYS A 240 -10.51 13.85 -1.95
N ALA A 241 -10.90 12.71 -1.38
CA ALA A 241 -12.26 12.48 -0.87
C ALA A 241 -12.68 13.44 0.27
N ASP A 242 -11.73 14.10 0.90
CA ASP A 242 -11.93 15.15 1.92
C ASP A 242 -11.92 16.57 1.35
N GLY A 243 -11.82 16.72 0.01
CA GLY A 243 -11.80 18.01 -0.71
C GLY A 243 -10.41 18.65 -0.80
N ARG A 244 -9.41 18.20 -0.06
CA ARG A 244 -8.05 18.73 -0.15
C ARG A 244 -7.38 18.34 -1.47
N PRO A 245 -6.57 19.20 -2.08
CA PRO A 245 -5.81 18.86 -3.28
C PRO A 245 -4.72 17.82 -2.96
N ARG A 246 -4.56 16.85 -3.86
CA ARG A 246 -3.44 15.89 -3.84
C ARG A 246 -2.49 16.29 -4.96
N PRO A 247 -1.25 16.67 -4.66
CA PRO A 247 -0.27 16.96 -5.69
C PRO A 247 0.19 15.67 -6.38
N LEU A 248 0.16 15.64 -7.70
CA LEU A 248 0.73 14.58 -8.52
C LEU A 248 1.83 15.15 -9.42
N GLY A 249 2.93 14.42 -9.57
CA GLY A 249 4.00 14.73 -10.51
C GLY A 249 3.89 13.84 -11.75
N ILE A 250 3.65 14.44 -12.91
CA ILE A 250 3.63 13.73 -14.19
C ILE A 250 5.01 13.86 -14.82
N ALA A 251 5.78 12.75 -14.82
CA ALA A 251 7.10 12.69 -15.44
C ALA A 251 7.02 12.73 -16.97
N ALA A 252 8.09 13.14 -17.65
CA ALA A 252 8.26 13.01 -19.08
C ALA A 252 8.16 11.55 -19.53
N LEU A 253 7.83 11.31 -20.79
CA LEU A 253 7.57 9.94 -21.24
C LEU A 253 8.85 9.08 -21.20
N GLU A 254 9.99 9.63 -21.58
CA GLU A 254 11.28 8.93 -21.52
C GLU A 254 11.68 8.61 -20.09
N ASP A 255 11.46 9.56 -19.15
CA ASP A 255 11.65 9.28 -17.71
C ASP A 255 10.79 8.11 -17.23
N LYS A 256 9.53 8.04 -17.65
CA LYS A 256 8.65 6.90 -17.31
C LYS A 256 9.20 5.58 -17.85
N ILE A 257 9.71 5.57 -19.09
CA ILE A 257 10.29 4.36 -19.72
C ILE A 257 11.52 3.89 -18.93
N VAL A 258 12.46 4.80 -18.66
CA VAL A 258 13.70 4.47 -17.93
C VAL A 258 13.40 4.06 -16.48
N GLN A 259 12.50 4.75 -15.82
CA GLN A 259 12.06 4.41 -14.45
C GLN A 259 11.41 3.03 -14.40
N GLN A 260 10.61 2.66 -15.40
CA GLN A 260 10.00 1.33 -15.50
C GLN A 260 11.07 0.25 -15.70
N ALA A 261 12.01 0.46 -16.60
CA ALA A 261 13.11 -0.48 -16.82
C ALA A 261 13.96 -0.68 -15.56
N VAL A 262 14.38 0.40 -14.92
CA VAL A 262 15.13 0.36 -13.66
C VAL A 262 14.33 -0.28 -12.53
N SER A 263 13.04 0.04 -12.42
CA SER A 263 12.15 -0.61 -11.44
C SER A 263 12.09 -2.12 -11.64
N THR A 264 12.07 -2.59 -12.89
CA THR A 264 12.08 -4.03 -13.21
C THR A 264 13.38 -4.69 -12.77
N VAL A 265 14.53 -4.06 -13.04
CA VAL A 265 15.85 -4.57 -12.61
C VAL A 265 15.97 -4.61 -11.08
N LEU A 266 15.60 -3.53 -10.39
CA LEU A 266 15.68 -3.46 -8.93
C LEU A 266 14.68 -4.39 -8.24
N SER A 267 13.50 -4.60 -8.82
CA SER A 267 12.51 -5.55 -8.29
C SER A 267 13.03 -6.99 -8.29
N ALA A 268 13.92 -7.35 -9.22
CA ALA A 268 14.55 -8.67 -9.22
C ALA A 268 15.36 -8.94 -7.92
N ILE A 269 15.88 -7.88 -7.32
CA ILE A 269 16.66 -7.95 -6.07
C ILE A 269 15.72 -7.81 -4.85
N TYR A 270 14.99 -6.70 -4.76
CA TYR A 270 14.28 -6.33 -3.54
C TYR A 270 13.05 -7.19 -3.25
N GLU A 271 12.44 -7.84 -4.26
CA GLU A 271 11.38 -8.82 -4.02
C GLU A 271 11.87 -10.05 -3.25
N GLN A 272 13.19 -10.33 -3.25
CA GLN A 272 13.80 -11.38 -2.44
C GLN A 272 14.08 -10.94 -0.99
N ASP A 273 14.17 -9.63 -0.76
CA ASP A 273 14.46 -9.05 0.55
C ASP A 273 13.18 -8.68 1.33
N PHE A 274 12.14 -8.23 0.64
CA PHE A 274 10.91 -7.75 1.28
C PHE A 274 10.23 -8.82 2.11
N LEU A 275 9.81 -8.45 3.33
CA LEU A 275 9.16 -9.36 4.27
C LEU A 275 7.74 -9.73 3.82
N GLY A 276 7.26 -10.87 4.31
CA GLY A 276 5.98 -11.47 3.94
C GLY A 276 4.78 -10.58 4.20
N PHE A 277 4.79 -9.81 5.25
CA PHE A 277 3.70 -8.92 5.67
C PHE A 277 3.60 -7.60 4.90
N SER A 278 4.52 -7.32 3.97
CA SER A 278 4.47 -6.17 3.06
C SER A 278 3.77 -6.55 1.76
N TYR A 279 2.66 -5.88 1.42
CA TYR A 279 1.80 -6.21 0.28
C TYR A 279 1.76 -5.15 -0.82
N GLY A 280 1.74 -3.86 -0.46
CA GLY A 280 1.52 -2.77 -1.41
C GLY A 280 2.59 -2.67 -2.48
N PHE A 281 2.19 -2.43 -3.74
CA PHE A 281 3.06 -2.22 -4.90
C PHE A 281 3.99 -3.39 -5.25
N ARG A 282 3.71 -4.59 -4.76
CA ARG A 282 4.50 -5.80 -5.03
C ARG A 282 3.81 -6.72 -6.03
N GLN A 283 4.62 -7.36 -6.89
CA GLN A 283 4.10 -8.32 -7.87
C GLN A 283 3.44 -9.51 -7.17
N GLY A 284 2.30 -9.94 -7.72
CA GLY A 284 1.57 -11.08 -7.17
C GLY A 284 0.82 -10.81 -5.85
N ARG A 285 0.95 -9.64 -5.24
CA ARG A 285 0.30 -9.28 -3.97
C ARG A 285 -0.74 -8.17 -4.17
N GLY A 286 -1.99 -8.46 -3.82
CA GLY A 286 -3.10 -7.51 -3.96
C GLY A 286 -3.66 -7.04 -2.62
N GLN A 287 -4.58 -6.06 -2.69
CA GLN A 287 -5.26 -5.54 -1.51
C GLN A 287 -6.04 -6.63 -0.75
N HIS A 288 -6.68 -7.55 -1.49
CA HIS A 288 -7.42 -8.64 -0.88
C HIS A 288 -6.52 -9.65 -0.18
N ASP A 289 -5.27 -9.82 -0.63
CA ASP A 289 -4.31 -10.68 0.06
C ASP A 289 -3.93 -10.08 1.43
N ALA A 290 -3.71 -8.76 1.47
CA ALA A 290 -3.47 -8.04 2.71
C ALA A 290 -4.68 -8.07 3.67
N LEU A 291 -5.90 -7.89 3.13
CA LEU A 291 -7.16 -7.95 3.89
C LEU A 291 -7.40 -9.34 4.47
N ASP A 292 -7.08 -10.40 3.73
CA ASP A 292 -7.26 -11.77 4.18
C ASP A 292 -6.21 -12.14 5.23
N ALA A 293 -4.94 -11.73 5.02
CA ALA A 293 -3.88 -11.91 6.01
C ALA A 293 -4.23 -11.24 7.34
N LEU A 294 -4.72 -10.00 7.29
CA LEU A 294 -5.15 -9.28 8.48
C LEU A 294 -6.31 -9.98 9.19
N SER A 295 -7.34 -10.40 8.45
CA SER A 295 -8.50 -11.08 9.03
C SER A 295 -8.12 -12.40 9.69
N ILE A 296 -7.29 -13.20 9.02
CA ILE A 296 -6.83 -14.49 9.58
C ILE A 296 -5.87 -14.25 10.75
N GLY A 297 -4.92 -13.31 10.61
CA GLY A 297 -4.00 -12.98 11.68
C GLY A 297 -4.71 -12.61 12.99
N ILE A 298 -5.70 -11.74 12.94
CA ILE A 298 -6.48 -11.35 14.13
C ILE A 298 -7.32 -12.53 14.66
N GLN A 299 -7.91 -13.36 13.78
CA GLN A 299 -8.76 -14.49 14.21
C GLN A 299 -7.96 -15.64 14.78
N SER A 300 -6.81 -16.00 14.18
CA SER A 300 -6.00 -17.14 14.58
C SER A 300 -5.05 -16.82 15.74
N ARG A 301 -4.71 -15.55 15.92
CA ARG A 301 -3.87 -15.06 17.00
C ARG A 301 -4.71 -14.28 18.01
N ARG A 302 -4.20 -14.13 19.21
CA ARG A 302 -4.87 -13.41 20.28
C ARG A 302 -4.71 -11.88 20.11
N GLY A 303 -5.01 -11.37 18.87
CA GLY A 303 -4.92 -9.94 18.56
C GLY A 303 -6.07 -9.18 19.20
N ASN A 304 -5.89 -8.68 20.41
CA ASN A 304 -6.93 -7.95 21.18
C ASN A 304 -6.81 -6.43 21.03
N TRP A 305 -5.65 -5.94 20.61
CA TRP A 305 -5.37 -4.51 20.45
C TRP A 305 -4.88 -4.25 19.03
N ILE A 306 -5.52 -3.33 18.34
CA ILE A 306 -5.17 -2.93 16.97
C ILE A 306 -4.56 -1.54 16.99
N LEU A 307 -3.37 -1.42 16.48
CA LEU A 307 -2.72 -0.15 16.17
C LEU A 307 -2.89 0.12 14.67
N ASP A 308 -3.71 1.10 14.35
CA ASP A 308 -3.88 1.68 13.03
C ASP A 308 -2.87 2.82 12.90
N ALA A 309 -1.80 2.60 12.13
CA ALA A 309 -0.67 3.52 12.05
C ALA A 309 -0.59 4.15 10.65
N ASP A 310 -0.77 5.46 10.58
CA ASP A 310 -0.70 6.29 9.35
C ASP A 310 0.53 7.20 9.43
N ILE A 311 1.41 7.13 8.43
CA ILE A 311 2.59 7.99 8.33
C ILE A 311 2.17 9.31 7.68
N ARG A 312 2.47 10.43 8.33
CA ARG A 312 2.13 11.75 7.83
C ARG A 312 2.92 12.07 6.56
N SER A 313 2.21 12.45 5.49
CA SER A 313 2.80 12.95 4.23
C SER A 313 4.00 12.11 3.72
N PHE A 314 3.95 10.79 3.86
CA PHE A 314 5.09 9.90 3.68
C PHE A 314 5.89 10.15 2.38
N PHE A 315 5.20 10.28 1.23
CA PHE A 315 5.86 10.51 -0.07
C PHE A 315 6.60 11.84 -0.15
N ASP A 316 6.15 12.84 0.59
CA ASP A 316 6.71 14.19 0.59
C ASP A 316 7.87 14.34 1.59
N GLU A 317 7.93 13.45 2.60
CA GLU A 317 8.92 13.50 3.70
C GLU A 317 10.11 12.53 3.53
N ILE A 318 10.12 11.70 2.48
CA ILE A 318 11.23 10.77 2.23
C ILE A 318 12.55 11.53 2.12
N ASP A 319 13.49 11.23 2.98
CA ASP A 319 14.83 11.81 2.95
C ASP A 319 15.68 11.17 1.84
N HIS A 320 16.27 11.98 0.96
CA HIS A 320 17.05 11.52 -0.18
C HIS A 320 18.36 10.83 0.22
N GLU A 321 19.00 11.27 1.30
CA GLU A 321 20.25 10.66 1.76
C GLU A 321 19.98 9.28 2.36
N TRP A 322 18.97 9.17 3.22
CA TRP A 322 18.55 7.86 3.72
C TRP A 322 18.13 6.93 2.61
N MET A 323 17.38 7.41 1.61
CA MET A 323 17.03 6.60 0.44
C MET A 323 18.26 6.06 -0.26
N LEU A 324 19.26 6.89 -0.52
CA LEU A 324 20.48 6.48 -1.18
C LEU A 324 21.32 5.52 -0.29
N ARG A 325 21.38 5.76 1.02
CA ARG A 325 22.03 4.83 1.97
C ARG A 325 21.34 3.46 1.94
N PHE A 326 20.03 3.39 1.97
CA PHE A 326 19.28 2.12 1.89
C PHE A 326 19.52 1.39 0.56
N LEU A 327 19.54 2.10 -0.55
CA LEU A 327 19.89 1.50 -1.84
C LEU A 327 21.31 0.93 -1.85
N LEU A 328 22.28 1.61 -1.23
CA LEU A 328 23.67 1.17 -1.17
C LEU A 328 23.90 -0.13 -0.37
N HIS A 329 22.95 -0.58 0.44
CA HIS A 329 23.02 -1.90 1.06
C HIS A 329 23.07 -3.04 0.04
N ARG A 330 22.35 -2.89 -1.09
CA ARG A 330 22.26 -3.92 -2.12
C ARG A 330 22.87 -3.50 -3.45
N ILE A 331 22.96 -2.20 -3.74
CA ILE A 331 23.35 -1.66 -5.03
C ILE A 331 24.70 -0.96 -4.88
N ALA A 332 25.74 -1.55 -5.46
CA ALA A 332 27.08 -0.95 -5.55
C ALA A 332 27.35 -0.31 -6.93
N ASP A 333 26.46 -0.50 -7.91
CA ASP A 333 26.55 0.14 -9.23
C ASP A 333 26.36 1.65 -9.09
N ARG A 334 27.46 2.40 -9.19
CA ARG A 334 27.46 3.86 -9.08
C ARG A 334 26.65 4.55 -10.17
N ARG A 335 26.54 3.95 -11.36
CA ARG A 335 25.76 4.50 -12.47
C ARG A 335 24.26 4.39 -12.18
N MET A 336 23.83 3.25 -11.67
CA MET A 336 22.43 3.04 -11.23
C MET A 336 22.06 4.02 -10.11
N ILE A 337 22.88 4.16 -9.10
CA ILE A 337 22.65 5.13 -7.99
C ILE A 337 22.62 6.57 -8.49
N ARG A 338 23.50 6.93 -9.43
CA ARG A 338 23.51 8.28 -10.05
C ARG A 338 22.20 8.55 -10.79
N LEU A 339 21.67 7.57 -11.50
CA LEU A 339 20.40 7.67 -12.25
C LEU A 339 19.24 7.93 -11.28
N ILE A 340 19.13 7.16 -10.20
CA ILE A 340 18.09 7.36 -9.18
C ILE A 340 18.23 8.75 -8.53
N ARG A 341 19.45 9.18 -8.22
CA ARG A 341 19.71 10.52 -7.67
C ARG A 341 19.26 11.64 -8.62
N LYS A 342 19.41 11.46 -9.95
CA LYS A 342 18.92 12.42 -10.95
C LYS A 342 17.41 12.61 -10.82
N TRP A 343 16.63 11.54 -10.69
CA TRP A 343 15.16 11.62 -10.53
C TRP A 343 14.73 12.24 -9.21
N LEU A 344 15.39 11.88 -8.11
CA LEU A 344 15.08 12.48 -6.79
C LEU A 344 15.31 14.00 -6.80
N LYS A 345 16.32 14.49 -7.53
CA LYS A 345 16.68 15.89 -7.64
C LYS A 345 16.04 16.65 -8.80
N ALA A 346 15.31 15.98 -9.71
CA ALA A 346 14.75 16.59 -10.90
C ALA A 346 13.76 17.74 -10.59
N GLY A 347 13.04 17.65 -9.46
CA GLY A 347 12.07 18.62 -9.04
C GLY A 347 10.74 18.54 -9.77
N THR A 348 9.94 19.58 -9.62
CA THR A 348 8.63 19.71 -10.28
C THR A 348 8.49 21.07 -10.94
N ILE A 349 7.67 21.13 -12.00
CA ILE A 349 7.22 22.39 -12.59
C ILE A 349 5.77 22.62 -12.14
N GLU A 350 5.55 23.76 -11.53
CA GLU A 350 4.26 24.25 -11.05
C GLU A 350 4.06 25.67 -11.54
N ASP A 351 2.97 25.93 -12.25
CA ASP A 351 2.66 27.25 -12.86
C ASP A 351 3.83 27.86 -13.65
N GLY A 352 4.53 27.02 -14.41
CA GLY A 352 5.68 27.43 -15.24
C GLY A 352 6.99 27.64 -14.44
N ARG A 353 6.98 27.54 -13.13
CA ARG A 353 8.18 27.70 -12.28
C ARG A 353 8.71 26.35 -11.83
N ARG A 354 10.04 26.19 -11.88
CA ARG A 354 10.70 25.00 -11.39
C ARG A 354 10.89 25.09 -9.87
N VAL A 355 10.35 24.07 -9.18
CA VAL A 355 10.53 23.89 -7.73
C VAL A 355 11.52 22.74 -7.54
N ALA A 356 12.63 23.00 -6.88
CA ALA A 356 13.63 21.98 -6.55
C ALA A 356 13.07 21.02 -5.50
N SER A 357 13.42 19.73 -5.62
CA SER A 357 13.06 18.72 -4.61
C SER A 357 14.28 18.46 -3.72
N THR A 358 14.17 18.81 -2.45
CA THR A 358 15.17 18.49 -1.41
C THR A 358 14.80 17.24 -0.62
N ARG A 359 13.50 16.90 -0.58
CA ARG A 359 12.91 15.74 0.07
C ARG A 359 11.79 15.18 -0.79
N GLY A 360 11.36 13.99 -0.47
CA GLY A 360 10.23 13.32 -1.09
C GLY A 360 10.52 12.69 -2.43
N THR A 361 9.53 11.94 -2.91
CA THR A 361 9.50 11.41 -4.27
C THR A 361 8.21 11.89 -4.94
N PRO A 362 8.25 12.29 -6.24
CA PRO A 362 7.05 12.74 -6.91
C PRO A 362 5.95 11.67 -6.88
N GLN A 363 4.80 12.00 -6.28
CA GLN A 363 3.63 11.11 -6.36
C GLN A 363 3.19 10.99 -7.81
N GLY A 364 3.20 9.78 -8.36
CA GLY A 364 2.90 9.51 -9.77
C GLY A 364 4.13 9.15 -10.63
N SER A 365 5.34 9.23 -10.10
CA SER A 365 6.53 8.67 -10.72
C SER A 365 6.47 7.13 -10.72
N VAL A 366 6.91 6.50 -11.81
CA VAL A 366 6.83 5.05 -12.01
C VAL A 366 7.68 4.26 -11.01
N ILE A 367 8.84 4.79 -10.63
CA ILE A 367 9.76 4.13 -9.69
C ILE A 367 9.42 4.40 -8.22
N SER A 368 8.65 5.46 -7.92
CA SER A 368 8.36 5.86 -6.52
C SER A 368 7.75 4.76 -5.67
N PRO A 369 6.84 3.91 -6.17
CA PRO A 369 6.29 2.80 -5.38
C PRO A 369 7.35 1.80 -4.89
N LEU A 370 8.33 1.47 -5.73
CA LEU A 370 9.44 0.58 -5.35
C LEU A 370 10.37 1.27 -4.34
N LEU A 371 10.77 2.51 -4.61
CA LEU A 371 11.61 3.28 -3.69
C LEU A 371 10.96 3.45 -2.31
N THR A 372 9.66 3.69 -2.29
CA THR A 372 8.84 3.73 -1.07
C THR A 372 8.92 2.44 -0.28
N ASN A 373 8.76 1.29 -0.95
CA ASN A 373 8.88 0.00 -0.29
C ASN A 373 10.30 -0.27 0.21
N ILE A 374 11.33 0.13 -0.53
CA ILE A 374 12.74 0.02 -0.08
C ILE A 374 12.95 0.86 1.18
N TYR A 375 12.46 2.10 1.18
CA TYR A 375 12.58 2.98 2.34
C TYR A 375 11.93 2.39 3.60
N LEU A 376 10.69 1.92 3.48
CA LEU A 376 9.95 1.30 4.58
C LEU A 376 10.53 -0.04 5.00
N HIS A 377 11.11 -0.80 4.08
CA HIS A 377 11.78 -2.06 4.42
C HIS A 377 12.90 -1.85 5.45
N TYR A 378 13.79 -0.88 5.21
CA TYR A 378 14.91 -0.61 6.11
C TYR A 378 14.53 0.23 7.33
N SER A 379 13.68 1.23 7.16
CA SER A 379 13.28 2.10 8.28
C SER A 379 12.28 1.43 9.23
N LEU A 380 11.36 0.62 8.71
CA LEU A 380 10.21 0.06 9.45
C LEU A 380 10.23 -1.47 9.50
N ASP A 381 10.17 -2.17 8.34
CA ASP A 381 9.84 -3.60 8.30
C ASP A 381 10.84 -4.47 9.07
N LEU A 382 12.14 -4.31 8.82
CA LEU A 382 13.19 -5.06 9.52
C LEU A 382 13.19 -4.78 11.02
N TRP A 383 12.95 -3.53 11.39
CA TRP A 383 12.87 -3.15 12.79
C TRP A 383 11.65 -3.75 13.48
N VAL A 384 10.48 -3.73 12.84
CA VAL A 384 9.27 -4.37 13.38
C VAL A 384 9.47 -5.87 13.55
N GLN A 385 10.10 -6.53 12.57
CA GLN A 385 10.44 -7.96 12.67
C GLN A 385 11.33 -8.22 13.88
N GLN A 386 12.36 -7.41 14.09
CA GLN A 386 13.25 -7.54 15.24
C GLN A 386 12.54 -7.22 16.56
N TRP A 387 11.73 -6.15 16.60
CA TRP A 387 10.99 -5.75 17.80
C TRP A 387 10.05 -6.84 18.28
N ARG A 388 9.25 -7.41 17.36
CA ARG A 388 8.28 -8.46 17.73
C ARG A 388 8.94 -9.76 18.22
N THR A 389 10.17 -10.06 17.81
CA THR A 389 10.89 -11.25 18.26
C THR A 389 11.63 -11.04 19.58
N ARG A 390 12.07 -9.81 19.87
CA ARG A 390 12.92 -9.51 21.04
C ARG A 390 12.17 -8.86 22.20
N HIS A 391 11.16 -8.03 21.90
CA HIS A 391 10.54 -7.16 22.90
C HIS A 391 9.06 -7.48 23.18
N ALA A 392 8.39 -8.17 22.27
CA ALA A 392 7.00 -8.54 22.48
C ALA A 392 6.89 -9.69 23.49
N VAL A 393 5.97 -9.55 24.44
CA VAL A 393 5.62 -10.62 25.40
C VAL A 393 4.56 -11.54 24.77
N GLY A 394 3.59 -10.96 24.06
CA GLY A 394 2.51 -11.68 23.41
C GLY A 394 2.66 -11.79 21.90
N ASP A 395 1.60 -12.32 21.28
CA ASP A 395 1.48 -12.38 19.83
C ASP A 395 1.41 -10.97 19.22
N VAL A 396 2.19 -10.75 18.15
CA VAL A 396 2.16 -9.51 17.36
C VAL A 396 2.00 -9.86 15.89
N ILE A 397 0.95 -9.35 15.27
CA ILE A 397 0.72 -9.41 13.83
C ILE A 397 0.98 -8.06 13.17
N ILE A 398 1.38 -8.06 11.92
CA ILE A 398 1.52 -6.86 11.11
C ILE A 398 1.08 -7.13 9.68
N VAL A 399 0.36 -6.19 9.10
CA VAL A 399 0.05 -6.14 7.67
C VAL A 399 0.29 -4.73 7.19
N ARG A 400 1.19 -4.57 6.22
CA ARG A 400 1.51 -3.29 5.60
C ARG A 400 1.13 -3.29 4.12
N TYR A 401 0.42 -2.26 3.71
CA TYR A 401 0.10 -1.98 2.31
C TYR A 401 0.60 -0.58 1.92
N ALA A 402 1.75 -0.48 1.30
CA ALA A 402 2.47 0.78 1.08
C ALA A 402 2.76 1.50 2.42
N ASP A 403 2.26 2.72 2.58
CA ASP A 403 2.33 3.54 3.81
C ASP A 403 1.27 3.18 4.87
N ASP A 404 0.15 2.56 4.46
CA ASP A 404 -0.88 2.11 5.39
C ASP A 404 -0.42 0.85 6.12
N SER A 405 -0.42 0.85 7.45
CA SER A 405 -0.05 -0.32 8.26
C SER A 405 -1.01 -0.55 9.43
N VAL A 406 -1.36 -1.82 9.63
CA VAL A 406 -2.18 -2.28 10.75
C VAL A 406 -1.42 -3.34 11.52
N LEU A 407 -1.27 -3.12 12.81
CA LEU A 407 -0.63 -4.07 13.72
C LEU A 407 -1.64 -4.56 14.75
N GLY A 408 -1.57 -5.84 15.08
CA GLY A 408 -2.38 -6.44 16.15
C GLY A 408 -1.50 -6.95 17.27
N PHE A 409 -1.90 -6.73 18.51
CA PHE A 409 -1.17 -7.13 19.71
C PHE A 409 -2.07 -7.93 20.64
N GLN A 410 -1.50 -8.93 21.30
CA GLN A 410 -2.20 -9.68 22.33
C GLN A 410 -2.43 -8.82 23.58
N PHE A 411 -1.41 -8.07 24.00
CA PHE A 411 -1.42 -7.27 25.21
C PHE A 411 -1.35 -5.77 24.93
N GLU A 412 -2.09 -4.98 25.70
CA GLU A 412 -2.08 -3.51 25.61
C GLU A 412 -0.70 -2.93 25.91
N GLY A 413 0.00 -3.49 26.91
CA GLY A 413 1.35 -3.07 27.27
C GLY A 413 2.33 -3.15 26.12
N ASP A 414 2.26 -4.23 25.31
CA ASP A 414 3.06 -4.39 24.10
C ASP A 414 2.70 -3.32 23.06
N ALA A 415 1.41 -3.09 22.82
CA ALA A 415 0.94 -2.10 21.87
C ALA A 415 1.40 -0.68 22.23
N ARG A 416 1.31 -0.29 23.50
CA ARG A 416 1.75 1.02 23.98
C ARG A 416 3.27 1.20 23.94
N ARG A 417 4.04 0.15 24.31
CA ARG A 417 5.51 0.16 24.18
C ARG A 417 5.93 0.26 22.72
N PHE A 418 5.29 -0.52 21.86
CA PHE A 418 5.56 -0.49 20.43
C PHE A 418 5.27 0.89 19.83
N LEU A 419 4.13 1.50 20.14
CA LEU A 419 3.76 2.82 19.60
C LEU A 419 4.80 3.88 19.94
N ARG A 420 5.27 3.93 21.19
CA ARG A 420 6.33 4.86 21.61
C ARG A 420 7.64 4.60 20.85
N ALA A 421 8.08 3.34 20.82
CA ALA A 421 9.29 2.95 20.10
C ALA A 421 9.18 3.19 18.59
N LEU A 422 7.98 3.06 18.00
CA LEU A 422 7.73 3.37 16.59
C LEU A 422 7.85 4.87 16.30
N GLN A 423 7.33 5.73 17.18
CA GLN A 423 7.48 7.18 17.08
C GLN A 423 8.95 7.58 17.05
N ASP A 424 9.73 7.11 18.03
CA ASP A 424 11.17 7.37 18.12
C ASP A 424 11.93 6.83 16.90
N ARG A 425 11.52 5.64 16.44
CA ARG A 425 12.13 5.03 15.26
C ARG A 425 11.91 5.84 13.99
N LEU A 426 10.70 6.29 13.73
CA LEU A 426 10.34 7.02 12.52
C LEU A 426 11.02 8.39 12.45
N VAL A 427 11.13 9.09 13.57
CA VAL A 427 11.81 10.39 13.67
C VAL A 427 13.26 10.30 13.20
N ARG A 428 13.97 9.21 13.49
CA ARG A 428 15.36 8.99 13.03
C ARG A 428 15.50 9.01 11.50
N PHE A 429 14.43 8.71 10.78
CA PHE A 429 14.39 8.68 9.32
C PHE A 429 13.57 9.84 8.74
N GLY A 430 13.36 10.91 9.50
CA GLY A 430 12.61 12.08 9.05
C GLY A 430 11.11 11.84 8.84
N LEU A 431 10.57 10.75 9.41
CA LEU A 431 9.15 10.39 9.29
C LEU A 431 8.41 10.62 10.61
N GLN A 432 7.10 10.89 10.52
CA GLN A 432 6.25 11.09 11.69
C GLN A 432 4.91 10.35 11.51
N LEU A 433 4.38 9.83 12.61
CA LEU A 433 3.01 9.33 12.63
C LEU A 433 2.01 10.49 12.57
N HIS A 434 0.89 10.28 11.87
CA HIS A 434 -0.19 11.26 11.83
C HIS A 434 -0.95 11.23 13.17
N PRO A 435 -0.97 12.34 13.95
CA PRO A 435 -1.52 12.33 15.31
C PRO A 435 -3.01 11.94 15.34
N ASP A 436 -3.82 12.51 14.45
CA ASP A 436 -5.28 12.30 14.45
C ASP A 436 -5.73 10.98 13.84
N LYS A 437 -4.88 10.32 13.06
CA LYS A 437 -5.24 9.09 12.36
C LYS A 437 -4.64 7.85 12.99
N THR A 438 -3.50 7.99 13.68
CA THR A 438 -2.91 6.88 14.41
C THR A 438 -3.72 6.59 15.67
N ARG A 439 -4.27 5.38 15.76
CA ARG A 439 -5.17 5.00 16.85
C ARG A 439 -4.83 3.63 17.38
N LEU A 440 -4.84 3.51 18.71
CA LEU A 440 -4.82 2.22 19.41
C LEU A 440 -6.24 1.86 19.82
N ILE A 441 -6.74 0.75 19.30
CA ILE A 441 -8.15 0.33 19.37
C ILE A 441 -8.22 -1.02 20.09
N ARG A 442 -9.15 -1.15 21.03
CA ARG A 442 -9.48 -2.44 21.64
C ARG A 442 -10.38 -3.24 20.70
N PHE A 443 -9.88 -4.36 20.20
CA PHE A 443 -10.52 -5.15 19.16
C PHE A 443 -10.46 -6.65 19.49
N GLU A 444 -11.30 -7.10 20.41
CA GLU A 444 -11.22 -8.44 20.99
C GLU A 444 -12.52 -9.24 20.88
N ARG A 445 -12.41 -10.53 21.20
CA ARG A 445 -13.54 -11.49 21.13
C ARG A 445 -14.72 -11.07 21.99
N PHE A 446 -14.45 -10.48 23.15
CA PHE A 446 -15.46 -10.07 24.13
C PHE A 446 -15.83 -8.57 24.03
N ALA A 447 -15.34 -7.87 22.99
CA ALA A 447 -15.55 -6.44 22.84
C ALA A 447 -17.03 -6.03 22.91
N ALA A 448 -17.95 -6.84 22.34
CA ALA A 448 -19.39 -6.55 22.37
C ALA A 448 -20.00 -6.71 23.77
N GLN A 449 -19.53 -7.66 24.56
CA GLN A 449 -19.96 -7.89 25.94
C GLN A 449 -19.44 -6.76 26.84
N GLN A 450 -18.17 -6.47 26.79
CA GLN A 450 -17.53 -5.41 27.57
C GLN A 450 -18.08 -4.03 27.25
N CYS A 451 -18.45 -3.76 25.98
CA CYS A 451 -19.14 -2.53 25.63
C CYS A 451 -20.50 -2.43 26.33
N ARG A 452 -21.25 -3.54 26.41
CA ARG A 452 -22.53 -3.57 27.15
C ARG A 452 -22.34 -3.31 28.62
N GLU A 453 -21.36 -3.96 29.26
CA GLU A 453 -21.01 -3.78 30.68
C GLU A 453 -20.59 -2.34 30.98
N ARG A 454 -19.94 -1.65 30.05
CA ARG A 454 -19.51 -0.26 30.16
C ARG A 454 -20.54 0.76 29.67
N GLY A 455 -21.73 0.34 29.28
CA GLY A 455 -22.76 1.23 28.72
C GLY A 455 -22.41 1.78 27.33
N ILE A 456 -21.39 1.25 26.65
CA ILE A 456 -20.96 1.67 25.31
C ILE A 456 -21.80 0.92 24.28
N ARG A 457 -22.42 1.64 23.36
CA ARG A 457 -23.39 1.05 22.41
C ARG A 457 -22.78 0.02 21.45
N LYS A 458 -21.52 0.20 21.02
CA LYS A 458 -20.87 -0.66 20.00
C LYS A 458 -19.36 -0.73 20.22
N PRO A 459 -18.71 -1.88 19.89
CA PRO A 459 -17.27 -1.98 19.83
C PRO A 459 -16.65 -0.99 18.84
N GLU A 460 -15.41 -0.63 19.10
CA GLU A 460 -14.62 0.18 18.19
C GLU A 460 -14.38 -0.57 16.86
N THR A 461 -14.11 0.19 15.82
CA THR A 461 -13.88 -0.30 14.47
C THR A 461 -12.72 0.46 13.86
N PHE A 462 -12.02 -0.17 12.91
CA PHE A 462 -10.98 0.50 12.14
C PHE A 462 -11.20 0.33 10.64
N ASP A 463 -10.68 1.26 9.86
CA ASP A 463 -10.78 1.27 8.41
C ASP A 463 -9.44 0.87 7.79
N PHE A 464 -9.45 -0.16 6.92
CA PHE A 464 -8.27 -0.58 6.18
C PHE A 464 -8.63 -0.97 4.76
N LEU A 465 -7.90 -0.47 3.78
CA LEU A 465 -8.06 -0.76 2.34
C LEU A 465 -9.53 -0.73 1.87
N GLY A 466 -10.26 0.32 2.20
CA GLY A 466 -11.64 0.52 1.73
C GLY A 466 -12.72 -0.21 2.52
N PHE A 467 -12.36 -0.94 3.57
CA PHE A 467 -13.27 -1.67 4.44
C PHE A 467 -13.16 -1.23 5.90
N THR A 468 -14.31 -1.12 6.55
CA THR A 468 -14.43 -1.02 8.00
C THR A 468 -14.45 -2.43 8.59
N HIS A 469 -13.53 -2.72 9.48
CA HIS A 469 -13.41 -3.99 10.20
C HIS A 469 -14.18 -3.88 11.52
N CYS A 470 -15.04 -4.88 11.78
CA CYS A 470 -15.91 -4.92 12.95
C CYS A 470 -15.79 -6.28 13.65
N CYS A 471 -15.75 -6.27 14.97
CA CYS A 471 -15.94 -7.47 15.79
C CYS A 471 -17.36 -8.00 15.64
N SER A 472 -17.52 -9.30 15.48
CA SER A 472 -18.80 -10.00 15.38
C SER A 472 -18.66 -11.44 15.86
N THR A 473 -19.77 -12.16 15.91
CA THR A 473 -19.82 -13.59 16.21
C THR A 473 -20.47 -14.36 15.06
N ARG A 474 -20.08 -15.61 14.87
CA ARG A 474 -20.74 -16.54 13.95
C ARG A 474 -22.08 -16.95 14.54
N ARG A 475 -23.14 -16.93 13.72
CA ARG A 475 -24.48 -17.32 14.18
C ARG A 475 -24.61 -18.81 14.47
N SER A 476 -23.77 -19.65 13.84
CA SER A 476 -23.84 -21.12 13.97
C SER A 476 -23.30 -21.64 15.29
N ASN A 477 -22.21 -21.04 15.82
CA ASN A 477 -21.48 -21.58 16.98
C ASN A 477 -21.01 -20.49 17.95
N GLY A 478 -21.37 -19.23 17.75
CA GLY A 478 -20.96 -18.13 18.62
C GLY A 478 -19.50 -17.70 18.50
N ASP A 479 -18.70 -18.33 17.65
CA ASP A 479 -17.28 -18.03 17.49
C ASP A 479 -17.02 -16.58 17.05
N PHE A 480 -15.90 -16.05 17.50
CA PHE A 480 -15.41 -14.75 17.08
C PHE A 480 -15.19 -14.69 15.57
N LYS A 481 -15.65 -13.62 14.98
CA LYS A 481 -15.57 -13.35 13.56
C LYS A 481 -15.29 -11.88 13.29
N ILE A 482 -14.45 -11.61 12.30
CA ILE A 482 -14.24 -10.27 11.78
C ILE A 482 -15.10 -10.08 10.55
N VAL A 483 -15.92 -9.04 10.58
CA VAL A 483 -16.78 -8.63 9.47
C VAL A 483 -16.14 -7.46 8.75
N ARG A 484 -15.99 -7.57 7.44
CA ARG A 484 -15.46 -6.53 6.56
C ARG A 484 -16.61 -5.86 5.80
N LEU A 485 -16.83 -4.60 6.06
CA LEU A 485 -17.94 -3.83 5.46
C LEU A 485 -17.38 -2.64 4.68
N THR A 486 -17.85 -2.39 3.48
CA THR A 486 -17.45 -1.19 2.72
C THR A 486 -17.59 0.07 3.57
N ILE A 487 -16.61 0.95 3.56
CA ILE A 487 -16.63 2.23 4.29
C ILE A 487 -17.83 3.06 3.83
N LYS A 488 -18.71 3.41 4.76
CA LYS A 488 -19.97 4.12 4.46
C LYS A 488 -19.74 5.45 3.74
N LYS A 489 -18.72 6.23 4.17
CA LYS A 489 -18.38 7.53 3.58
C LYS A 489 -17.99 7.36 2.11
N ARG A 490 -17.10 6.39 1.79
CA ARG A 490 -16.68 6.09 0.41
C ARG A 490 -17.85 5.61 -0.45
N MET A 491 -18.69 4.70 0.07
CA MET A 491 -19.86 4.21 -0.65
C MET A 491 -20.86 5.32 -0.98
N ARG A 492 -21.11 6.25 -0.04
CA ARG A 492 -21.97 7.42 -0.28
C ARG A 492 -21.39 8.36 -1.33
N ALA A 493 -20.08 8.62 -1.28
CA ALA A 493 -19.39 9.44 -2.28
C ALA A 493 -19.49 8.82 -3.68
N THR A 494 -19.22 7.52 -3.82
CA THR A 494 -19.40 6.81 -5.10
C THR A 494 -20.83 6.88 -5.61
N LEU A 495 -21.82 6.70 -4.73
CA LEU A 495 -23.24 6.82 -5.11
C LEU A 495 -23.59 8.25 -5.56
N ALA A 496 -23.05 9.28 -4.91
CA ALA A 496 -23.25 10.68 -5.32
C ALA A 496 -22.65 10.94 -6.70
N THR A 497 -21.44 10.50 -6.96
CA THR A 497 -20.77 10.62 -8.28
C THR A 497 -21.56 9.90 -9.38
N ILE A 498 -22.08 8.69 -9.09
CA ILE A 498 -22.93 7.96 -10.05
C ILE A 498 -24.23 8.73 -10.31
N ARG A 499 -24.89 9.27 -9.28
CA ARG A 499 -26.12 10.07 -9.41
C ARG A 499 -25.89 11.31 -10.29
N GLU A 500 -24.85 12.05 -10.02
CA GLU A 500 -24.47 13.24 -10.79
C GLU A 500 -24.16 12.88 -12.25
N THR A 501 -23.36 11.83 -12.49
CA THR A 501 -23.03 11.38 -13.84
C THR A 501 -24.26 10.91 -14.61
N LEU A 502 -25.18 10.18 -13.97
CA LEU A 502 -26.46 9.77 -14.56
C LEU A 502 -27.32 10.98 -14.95
N MET A 503 -27.35 12.03 -14.13
CA MET A 503 -28.08 13.26 -14.45
C MET A 503 -27.43 14.03 -15.60
N ARG A 504 -26.11 14.11 -15.66
CA ARG A 504 -25.36 14.75 -16.76
C ARG A 504 -25.57 14.03 -18.09
N ARG A 505 -25.53 12.69 -18.04
CA ARG A 505 -25.71 11.80 -19.20
C ARG A 505 -27.17 11.43 -19.48
N ARG A 506 -28.15 12.09 -18.85
CA ARG A 506 -29.58 11.68 -18.93
C ARG A 506 -30.15 11.66 -20.36
N HIS A 507 -29.67 12.52 -21.26
CA HIS A 507 -30.11 12.61 -22.65
C HIS A 507 -29.46 11.61 -23.61
N GLU A 508 -28.34 10.97 -23.20
CA GLU A 508 -27.69 9.95 -24.02
C GLU A 508 -28.58 8.70 -24.24
N PRO A 509 -28.34 7.93 -25.30
CA PRO A 509 -29.07 6.67 -25.54
C PRO A 509 -29.00 5.72 -24.34
N VAL A 510 -30.13 5.12 -23.94
CA VAL A 510 -30.21 4.22 -22.78
C VAL A 510 -29.18 3.08 -22.83
N PRO A 511 -28.92 2.43 -24.01
CA PRO A 511 -27.90 1.39 -24.09
C PRO A 511 -26.47 1.90 -23.77
N VAL A 512 -26.15 3.12 -24.14
CA VAL A 512 -24.81 3.73 -23.88
C VAL A 512 -24.62 3.96 -22.39
N VAL A 513 -25.61 4.59 -21.75
CA VAL A 513 -25.59 4.83 -20.28
C VAL A 513 -25.63 3.49 -19.53
N GLY A 514 -26.43 2.53 -19.98
CA GLY A 514 -26.51 1.20 -19.37
C GLY A 514 -25.20 0.43 -19.42
N ARG A 515 -24.49 0.44 -20.57
CA ARG A 515 -23.16 -0.20 -20.69
C ARG A 515 -22.11 0.49 -19.81
N TRP A 516 -22.11 1.82 -19.75
CA TRP A 516 -21.24 2.56 -18.84
C TRP A 516 -21.51 2.17 -17.38
N LEU A 517 -22.80 2.20 -16.97
CA LEU A 517 -23.18 1.87 -15.60
C LEU A 517 -22.78 0.43 -15.22
N ARG A 518 -22.96 -0.52 -16.15
CA ARG A 518 -22.53 -1.92 -15.97
C ARG A 518 -21.03 -2.01 -15.69
N ARG A 519 -20.18 -1.31 -16.45
CA ARG A 519 -18.72 -1.31 -16.26
C ARG A 519 -18.33 -0.74 -14.90
N VAL A 520 -18.90 0.40 -14.53
CA VAL A 520 -18.65 1.04 -13.23
C VAL A 520 -19.04 0.12 -12.08
N LEU A 521 -20.24 -0.45 -12.14
CA LEU A 521 -20.75 -1.33 -11.08
C LEU A 521 -20.00 -2.66 -11.02
N GLN A 522 -19.60 -3.21 -12.17
CA GLN A 522 -18.81 -4.44 -12.18
C GLN A 522 -17.45 -4.22 -11.51
N GLY A 523 -16.77 -3.11 -11.80
CA GLY A 523 -15.52 -2.74 -11.12
C GLY A 523 -15.72 -2.59 -9.61
N TYR A 524 -16.80 -1.92 -9.19
CA TYR A 524 -17.12 -1.75 -7.77
C TYR A 524 -17.39 -3.09 -7.08
N LEU A 525 -18.16 -3.98 -7.70
CA LEU A 525 -18.43 -5.33 -7.16
C LEU A 525 -17.18 -6.20 -7.14
N ASN A 526 -16.34 -6.13 -8.18
CA ASN A 526 -15.08 -6.90 -8.20
C ASN A 526 -14.19 -6.60 -7.00
N TYR A 527 -14.25 -5.38 -6.48
CA TYR A 527 -13.49 -5.00 -5.29
C TYR A 527 -14.23 -5.30 -3.98
N HIS A 528 -15.53 -4.95 -3.90
CA HIS A 528 -16.25 -4.93 -2.64
C HIS A 528 -17.06 -6.21 -2.34
N ALA A 529 -17.18 -7.16 -3.29
CA ALA A 529 -17.95 -8.37 -3.09
C ALA A 529 -17.19 -9.44 -2.29
N VAL A 530 -17.01 -9.16 -1.02
CA VAL A 530 -16.38 -10.03 0.00
C VAL A 530 -17.45 -10.64 0.91
N PRO A 531 -17.17 -11.75 1.60
CA PRO A 531 -18.06 -12.30 2.63
C PRO A 531 -18.53 -11.23 3.62
N ASP A 532 -19.78 -11.34 4.08
CA ASP A 532 -20.47 -10.43 5.02
C ASP A 532 -20.83 -9.04 4.48
N ASN A 533 -20.31 -8.61 3.32
CA ASN A 533 -20.60 -7.30 2.73
C ASN A 533 -21.75 -7.32 1.73
N MET A 534 -22.24 -8.50 1.33
CA MET A 534 -23.23 -8.67 0.25
C MET A 534 -24.53 -7.90 0.49
N ARG A 535 -25.01 -7.86 1.73
CA ARG A 535 -26.22 -7.10 2.09
C ARG A 535 -26.07 -5.59 1.83
N ARG A 536 -24.88 -5.03 2.13
CA ARG A 536 -24.57 -3.62 1.83
C ARG A 536 -24.53 -3.35 0.33
N LEU A 537 -23.92 -4.27 -0.42
CA LEU A 537 -23.81 -4.15 -1.87
C LEU A 537 -25.17 -4.26 -2.56
N ALA A 538 -26.02 -5.15 -2.12
CA ALA A 538 -27.40 -5.25 -2.62
C ALA A 538 -28.17 -3.93 -2.41
N GLY A 539 -28.06 -3.33 -1.22
CA GLY A 539 -28.64 -2.01 -0.94
C GLY A 539 -28.04 -0.91 -1.82
N PHE A 540 -26.74 -0.92 -2.03
CA PHE A 540 -26.05 0.03 -2.92
C PHE A 540 -26.55 -0.09 -4.37
N LEU A 541 -26.66 -1.30 -4.93
CA LEU A 541 -27.19 -1.53 -6.27
C LEU A 541 -28.65 -1.08 -6.40
N GLN A 542 -29.46 -1.28 -5.36
CA GLN A 542 -30.84 -0.80 -5.32
C GLN A 542 -30.90 0.73 -5.39
N GLU A 543 -30.04 1.43 -4.63
CA GLU A 543 -29.96 2.90 -4.68
C GLU A 543 -29.46 3.43 -6.04
N VAL A 544 -28.52 2.74 -6.66
CA VAL A 544 -28.08 3.06 -8.02
C VAL A 544 -29.23 2.86 -9.02
N GLY A 545 -30.00 1.79 -8.87
CA GLY A 545 -31.20 1.56 -9.68
C GLY A 545 -32.22 2.69 -9.54
N ARG A 546 -32.51 3.12 -8.30
CA ARG A 546 -33.40 4.27 -8.04
C ARG A 546 -32.90 5.55 -8.70
N ALA A 547 -31.58 5.82 -8.59
CA ALA A 547 -30.95 6.97 -9.22
C ALA A 547 -31.05 6.94 -10.75
N TRP A 548 -30.83 5.77 -11.36
CA TRP A 548 -30.98 5.62 -12.81
C TRP A 548 -32.41 5.83 -13.28
N ARG A 549 -33.39 5.24 -12.57
CA ARG A 549 -34.80 5.49 -12.84
C ARG A 549 -35.16 6.98 -12.77
N HIS A 550 -34.70 7.67 -11.73
CA HIS A 550 -34.89 9.10 -11.57
C HIS A 550 -34.32 9.90 -12.76
N ALA A 551 -33.07 9.62 -13.19
CA ALA A 551 -32.47 10.26 -14.34
C ALA A 551 -33.26 10.01 -15.64
N LEU A 552 -33.80 8.79 -15.85
CA LEU A 552 -34.60 8.46 -17.01
C LEU A 552 -35.97 9.19 -17.01
N LEU A 553 -36.59 9.37 -15.86
CA LEU A 553 -37.86 10.12 -15.74
C LEU A 553 -37.65 11.62 -15.99
N ARG A 554 -36.45 12.17 -15.72
CA ARG A 554 -36.13 13.58 -15.96
C ARG A 554 -35.77 13.91 -17.41
N ARG A 555 -35.91 12.97 -18.36
CA ARG A 555 -35.71 13.19 -19.80
C ARG A 555 -36.85 13.98 -20.46
N SER A 556 -38.06 13.75 -19.98
CA SER A 556 -39.28 14.39 -20.52
C SER A 556 -40.35 14.42 -19.45
N GLN A 557 -41.09 15.51 -19.37
CA GLN A 557 -42.21 15.67 -18.44
C GLN A 557 -43.40 14.75 -18.76
N ARG A 558 -43.57 14.38 -20.02
CA ARG A 558 -44.72 13.58 -20.51
C ARG A 558 -44.50 12.07 -20.42
N ARG A 559 -43.30 11.58 -20.24
CA ARG A 559 -43.02 10.14 -20.38
C ARG A 559 -43.03 9.44 -19.03
N ARG A 560 -44.00 8.57 -18.82
CA ARG A 560 -44.05 7.63 -17.69
C ARG A 560 -43.25 6.37 -18.03
N MET A 561 -42.42 5.89 -17.08
CA MET A 561 -41.71 4.62 -17.20
C MET A 561 -42.32 3.62 -16.22
N PRO A 562 -43.06 2.61 -16.71
CA PRO A 562 -43.62 1.57 -15.85
C PRO A 562 -42.50 0.73 -15.22
N TRP A 563 -42.76 0.20 -14.04
CA TRP A 563 -41.78 -0.59 -13.30
C TRP A 563 -41.38 -1.87 -14.06
N SER A 564 -42.26 -2.50 -14.80
CA SER A 564 -41.95 -3.69 -15.61
C SER A 564 -40.83 -3.42 -16.62
N ARG A 565 -40.99 -2.34 -17.41
CA ARG A 565 -39.97 -1.91 -18.36
C ARG A 565 -38.63 -1.53 -17.68
N PHE A 566 -38.70 -0.88 -16.52
CA PHE A 566 -37.51 -0.50 -15.79
C PHE A 566 -36.81 -1.71 -15.16
N LYS A 567 -37.54 -2.69 -14.61
CA LYS A 567 -37.00 -3.96 -14.13
C LYS A 567 -36.23 -4.71 -15.23
N TRP A 568 -36.74 -4.72 -16.45
CA TRP A 568 -36.06 -5.31 -17.60
C TRP A 568 -34.72 -4.59 -17.87
N LEU A 569 -34.67 -3.23 -17.82
CA LEU A 569 -33.41 -2.47 -17.97
C LEU A 569 -32.41 -2.80 -16.85
N LEU A 570 -32.87 -2.90 -15.60
CA LEU A 570 -32.03 -3.29 -14.49
C LEU A 570 -31.40 -4.67 -14.74
N HIS A 571 -32.21 -5.65 -15.11
CA HIS A 571 -31.74 -7.01 -15.37
C HIS A 571 -30.76 -7.07 -16.55
N LYS A 572 -30.99 -6.28 -17.60
CA LYS A 572 -30.12 -6.23 -18.78
C LYS A 572 -28.76 -5.59 -18.52
N TYR A 573 -28.70 -4.53 -17.70
CA TYR A 573 -27.49 -3.70 -17.58
C TYR A 573 -26.84 -3.72 -16.21
N LEU A 574 -27.53 -3.98 -15.11
CA LEU A 574 -26.88 -4.07 -13.81
C LEU A 574 -26.28 -5.45 -13.60
N PRO A 575 -25.02 -5.52 -13.12
CA PRO A 575 -24.43 -6.81 -12.78
C PRO A 575 -25.15 -7.42 -11.56
N PRO A 576 -25.29 -8.75 -11.52
CA PRO A 576 -25.84 -9.43 -10.35
C PRO A 576 -24.92 -9.27 -9.14
N CYS A 577 -25.50 -9.09 -7.95
CA CYS A 577 -24.75 -9.03 -6.70
C CYS A 577 -24.33 -10.47 -6.30
N ARG A 578 -23.14 -10.88 -6.74
CA ARG A 578 -22.57 -12.20 -6.45
C ARG A 578 -21.26 -12.05 -5.67
N LEU A 579 -20.97 -13.02 -4.83
CA LEU A 579 -19.69 -13.11 -4.13
C LEU A 579 -18.57 -13.31 -5.15
N VAL A 580 -17.55 -12.44 -5.12
CA VAL A 580 -16.38 -12.51 -6.02
C VAL A 580 -15.18 -13.10 -5.29
N HIS A 581 -15.01 -12.75 -4.03
CA HIS A 581 -13.90 -13.22 -3.22
C HIS A 581 -14.39 -14.29 -2.25
N PRO A 582 -13.79 -15.48 -2.23
CA PRO A 582 -14.14 -16.52 -1.26
C PRO A 582 -13.75 -16.11 0.17
N HIS A 583 -14.10 -16.95 1.14
CA HIS A 583 -13.77 -16.68 2.53
C HIS A 583 -12.25 -16.61 2.74
N PRO A 584 -11.73 -15.73 3.62
CA PRO A 584 -10.29 -15.61 3.87
C PRO A 584 -9.58 -16.91 4.16
N THR A 585 -10.20 -17.81 4.92
CA THR A 585 -9.67 -19.14 5.25
C THR A 585 -9.49 -20.06 4.04
N GLU A 586 -10.24 -19.83 2.96
CA GLU A 586 -10.12 -20.58 1.71
C GLU A 586 -9.04 -19.99 0.80
N ARG A 587 -8.87 -18.66 0.84
CA ARG A 587 -7.93 -17.97 -0.02
C ARG A 587 -6.53 -17.87 0.55
N PHE A 588 -6.43 -17.68 1.85
CA PHE A 588 -5.20 -17.38 2.53
C PHE A 588 -5.08 -18.27 3.77
N ARG A 589 -4.05 -19.08 3.81
CA ARG A 589 -3.64 -19.77 5.02
C ARG A 589 -2.44 -19.06 5.57
N VAL A 590 -2.57 -18.49 6.76
CA VAL A 590 -1.41 -18.04 7.53
C VAL A 590 -0.68 -19.29 7.96
N THR A 591 0.40 -19.60 7.27
CA THR A 591 1.31 -20.64 7.70
C THR A 591 2.11 -20.09 8.85
N THR A 592 1.84 -20.64 10.01
CA THR A 592 2.55 -20.29 11.23
C THR A 592 3.81 -21.12 11.29
N PHE A 593 4.88 -20.63 10.67
CA PHE A 593 6.13 -21.35 10.69
C PHE A 593 7.22 -20.58 11.35
N GLY A 594 7.99 -21.31 12.02
CA GLY A 594 9.22 -20.88 12.58
C GLY A 594 9.07 -20.19 13.92
N LYS A 595 10.05 -19.46 14.22
CA LYS A 595 10.36 -18.97 15.55
C LYS A 595 9.74 -17.60 15.87
N SER A 596 8.84 -17.11 15.02
CA SER A 596 8.19 -15.81 15.22
C SER A 596 7.00 -15.95 16.16
N ARG A 597 6.86 -15.05 17.12
CA ARG A 597 5.67 -14.99 18.01
C ARG A 597 4.39 -14.57 17.30
N MET A 598 4.44 -14.27 16.02
CA MET A 598 3.27 -14.15 15.15
C MET A 598 2.66 -15.47 14.74
N GLN A 599 3.35 -16.53 14.97
CA GLN A 599 2.97 -17.88 14.56
C GLN A 599 2.18 -18.60 15.60
#